data_0ce0c37c2d340f3461e57549e050a361
#
_entry.id   0ce0c37c2d340f3461e57549e050a361
#
_cell.length_a   1.000
_cell.length_b   1.000
_cell.length_c   1.000
_cell.angle_alpha   90.00
_cell.angle_beta   90.00
_cell.angle_gamma   90.00
#
_symmetry.space_group_name_H-M   'P 1'
#
loop_
_entity.id
_entity.type
_entity.pdbx_description
1 polymer ?
#
loop_
_entity_poly.entity_id
_entity_poly.type
_entity_poly.pdbx_seq_one_letter_code
_entity_poly.pdbx_strand_id
1 'polypeptide(L)'
;MRKKITDRIRKGSGEFIGFSISIVFLLYLFLLVFSFTIYEISSQRIQNVSREVARDAIVCESFEEAKNVVDLEAKTYLNQNKNIKRVRTKVNYSEDVEEKWVKGGLIDVEISATIKTYEPLTTRRVHSVTTIMIERTEEDD
;
A
#
# COMPACT_ATOMS: atom_id res chain seq x y z
N MET A 1 30.22 -23.69 -52.91
CA MET A 1 30.50 -23.80 -51.46
C MET A 1 30.27 -22.51 -50.66
N ARG A 2 30.62 -21.34 -51.14
CA ARG A 2 30.44 -20.02 -50.42
C ARG A 2 28.99 -19.71 -50.06
N LYS A 3 28.02 -19.99 -50.91
CA LYS A 3 26.59 -19.70 -50.67
C LYS A 3 25.99 -20.44 -49.45
N LYS A 4 26.38 -21.66 -49.18
CA LYS A 4 25.92 -22.44 -48.02
C LYS A 4 26.44 -21.92 -46.66
N ILE A 5 27.62 -21.34 -46.67
CA ILE A 5 28.25 -20.79 -45.44
C ILE A 5 27.57 -19.48 -45.05
N THR A 6 27.28 -18.58 -46.03
CA THR A 6 26.56 -17.35 -45.82
C THR A 6 25.14 -17.55 -45.30
N ASP A 7 24.43 -18.58 -45.79
CA ASP A 7 23.07 -18.90 -45.31
C ASP A 7 23.06 -19.46 -43.88
N ARG A 8 24.08 -20.21 -43.47
CA ARG A 8 24.21 -20.66 -42.05
C ARG A 8 24.51 -19.51 -41.10
N ILE A 9 25.39 -18.60 -41.49
CA ILE A 9 25.73 -17.40 -40.66
C ILE A 9 24.48 -16.49 -40.52
N ARG A 10 23.70 -16.33 -41.59
CA ARG A 10 22.48 -15.54 -41.58
C ARG A 10 21.37 -16.15 -40.71
N LYS A 11 21.24 -17.48 -40.67
CA LYS A 11 20.30 -18.16 -39.76
C LYS A 11 20.73 -18.03 -38.29
N GLY A 12 22.01 -18.23 -37.97
CA GLY A 12 22.50 -18.13 -36.61
C GLY A 12 22.39 -16.71 -36.04
N SER A 13 22.58 -15.66 -36.86
CA SER A 13 22.37 -14.26 -36.39
C SER A 13 20.91 -13.93 -36.12
N GLY A 14 19.98 -14.49 -36.88
CA GLY A 14 18.53 -14.32 -36.66
C GLY A 14 18.07 -14.96 -35.35
N GLU A 15 18.55 -16.19 -35.07
CA GLU A 15 18.24 -16.90 -33.81
C GLU A 15 18.83 -16.16 -32.60
N PHE A 16 20.04 -15.62 -32.70
CA PHE A 16 20.67 -14.82 -31.62
C PHE A 16 19.92 -13.53 -31.34
N ILE A 17 19.45 -12.83 -32.39
CA ILE A 17 18.65 -11.61 -32.24
C ILE A 17 17.32 -11.94 -31.58
N GLY A 18 16.62 -13.01 -32.03
CA GLY A 18 15.38 -13.47 -31.44
C GLY A 18 15.52 -13.83 -29.96
N PHE A 19 16.58 -14.53 -29.60
CA PHE A 19 16.90 -14.88 -28.22
C PHE A 19 17.18 -13.64 -27.36
N SER A 20 17.93 -12.67 -27.87
CA SER A 20 18.23 -11.42 -27.16
C SER A 20 16.97 -10.61 -26.88
N ILE A 21 16.04 -10.52 -27.85
CA ILE A 21 14.75 -9.83 -27.66
C ILE A 21 13.92 -10.57 -26.61
N SER A 22 13.90 -11.90 -26.65
CA SER A 22 13.15 -12.71 -25.68
C SER A 22 13.66 -12.53 -24.25
N ILE A 23 14.99 -12.44 -24.05
CA ILE A 23 15.55 -12.16 -22.72
C ILE A 23 15.13 -10.79 -22.21
N VAL A 24 15.19 -9.74 -23.02
CA VAL A 24 14.76 -8.40 -22.63
C VAL A 24 13.30 -8.38 -22.23
N PHE A 25 12.45 -9.04 -23.01
CA PHE A 25 11.02 -9.17 -22.71
C PHE A 25 10.78 -9.91 -21.39
N LEU A 26 11.51 -11.01 -21.16
CA LEU A 26 11.43 -11.79 -19.92
C LEU A 26 11.84 -10.95 -18.70
N LEU A 27 12.95 -10.21 -18.79
CA LEU A 27 13.40 -9.29 -17.73
C LEU A 27 12.37 -8.22 -17.43
N TYR A 28 11.73 -7.67 -18.46
CA TYR A 28 10.65 -6.70 -18.27
C TYR A 28 9.46 -7.30 -17.53
N LEU A 29 9.05 -8.54 -17.87
CA LEU A 29 7.99 -9.26 -17.14
C LEU A 29 8.37 -9.48 -15.67
N PHE A 30 9.60 -9.87 -15.38
CA PHE A 30 10.08 -10.00 -14.00
C PHE A 30 9.97 -8.67 -13.23
N LEU A 31 10.43 -7.57 -13.80
CA LEU A 31 10.32 -6.26 -13.16
C LEU A 31 8.85 -5.88 -12.87
N LEU A 32 7.94 -6.21 -13.79
CA LEU A 32 6.52 -5.96 -13.63
C LEU A 32 5.95 -6.78 -12.46
N VAL A 33 6.27 -8.08 -12.39
CA VAL A 33 5.84 -8.97 -11.30
C VAL A 33 6.39 -8.48 -9.95
N PHE A 34 7.66 -8.11 -9.89
CA PHE A 34 8.27 -7.57 -8.67
C PHE A 34 7.59 -6.27 -8.21
N SER A 35 7.31 -5.36 -9.14
CA SER A 35 6.62 -4.11 -8.83
C SER A 35 5.22 -4.36 -8.28
N PHE A 36 4.49 -5.30 -8.87
CA PHE A 36 3.16 -5.69 -8.40
C PHE A 36 3.23 -6.33 -7.01
N THR A 37 4.18 -7.22 -6.76
CA THR A 37 4.39 -7.86 -5.46
C THR A 37 4.68 -6.83 -4.36
N ILE A 38 5.56 -5.86 -4.62
CA ILE A 38 5.86 -4.78 -3.67
C ILE A 38 4.62 -3.93 -3.38
N TYR A 39 3.85 -3.63 -4.41
CA TYR A 39 2.59 -2.90 -4.26
C TYR A 39 1.61 -3.65 -3.37
N GLU A 40 1.40 -4.93 -3.62
CA GLU A 40 0.44 -5.78 -2.90
C GLU A 40 0.82 -5.92 -1.42
N ILE A 41 2.09 -6.27 -1.14
CA ILE A 41 2.59 -6.38 0.24
C ILE A 41 2.45 -5.05 0.99
N SER A 42 2.78 -3.93 0.33
CA SER A 42 2.68 -2.61 0.96
C SER A 42 1.22 -2.19 1.18
N SER A 43 0.32 -2.53 0.26
CA SER A 43 -1.12 -2.28 0.38
C SER A 43 -1.73 -3.05 1.55
N GLN A 44 -1.43 -4.35 1.65
CA GLN A 44 -1.87 -5.19 2.78
C GLN A 44 -1.34 -4.66 4.11
N ARG A 45 -0.09 -4.19 4.16
CA ARG A 45 0.48 -3.59 5.36
C ARG A 45 -0.29 -2.33 5.79
N ILE A 46 -0.64 -1.46 4.84
CA ILE A 46 -1.45 -0.26 5.13
C ILE A 46 -2.82 -0.66 5.71
N GLN A 47 -3.48 -1.66 5.12
CA GLN A 47 -4.77 -2.16 5.62
C GLN A 47 -4.67 -2.77 7.02
N ASN A 48 -3.62 -3.55 7.30
CA ASN A 48 -3.40 -4.16 8.60
C ASN A 48 -3.13 -3.09 9.67
N VAL A 49 -2.26 -2.12 9.38
CA VAL A 49 -2.00 -0.99 10.28
C VAL A 49 -3.26 -0.17 10.50
N SER A 50 -4.08 0.07 9.46
CA SER A 50 -5.37 0.78 9.61
C SER A 50 -6.29 0.09 10.62
N ARG A 51 -6.36 -1.23 10.61
CA ARG A 51 -7.17 -2.00 11.57
C ARG A 51 -6.57 -2.01 12.98
N GLU A 52 -5.25 -2.11 13.10
CA GLU A 52 -4.54 -2.09 14.37
C GLU A 52 -4.72 -0.74 15.07
N VAL A 53 -4.39 0.33 14.38
CA VAL A 53 -4.52 1.70 14.91
C VAL A 53 -5.98 2.09 15.18
N ALA A 54 -6.94 1.58 14.40
CA ALA A 54 -8.36 1.77 14.68
C ALA A 54 -8.76 1.11 16.01
N ARG A 55 -8.22 -0.08 16.33
CA ARG A 55 -8.48 -0.74 17.63
C ARG A 55 -7.91 0.05 18.80
N ASP A 56 -6.74 0.65 18.62
CA ASP A 56 -6.13 1.46 19.68
C ASP A 56 -6.89 2.78 19.87
N ALA A 57 -7.48 3.31 18.79
CA ALA A 57 -8.30 4.51 18.84
C ALA A 57 -9.60 4.37 19.66
N ILE A 58 -10.25 3.20 19.65
CA ILE A 58 -11.54 3.00 20.31
C ILE A 58 -11.49 2.93 21.84
N VAL A 59 -10.30 2.70 22.40
CA VAL A 59 -10.06 2.68 23.85
C VAL A 59 -9.61 4.04 24.38
N CYS A 60 -9.48 5.04 23.52
CA CYS A 60 -9.18 6.41 23.92
C CYS A 60 -10.40 7.07 24.59
N GLU A 61 -10.14 8.00 25.50
CA GLU A 61 -11.19 8.68 26.27
C GLU A 61 -11.87 9.80 25.46
N SER A 62 -11.16 10.37 24.49
CA SER A 62 -11.66 11.48 23.68
C SER A 62 -11.32 11.37 22.19
N PHE A 63 -12.10 12.08 21.36
CA PHE A 63 -11.87 12.14 19.92
C PHE A 63 -10.49 12.72 19.55
N GLU A 64 -10.03 13.75 20.26
CA GLU A 64 -8.73 14.37 20.02
C GLU A 64 -7.58 13.43 20.39
N GLU A 65 -7.73 12.68 21.47
CA GLU A 65 -6.76 11.64 21.85
C GLU A 65 -6.69 10.54 20.79
N ALA A 66 -7.83 10.00 20.37
CA ALA A 66 -7.92 9.00 19.32
C ALA A 66 -7.25 9.48 18.02
N LYS A 67 -7.48 10.71 17.61
CA LYS A 67 -6.84 11.30 16.43
C LYS A 67 -5.32 11.40 16.57
N ASN A 68 -4.81 11.77 17.74
CA ASN A 68 -3.38 11.86 18.00
C ASN A 68 -2.72 10.46 18.00
N VAL A 69 -3.35 9.47 18.63
CA VAL A 69 -2.89 8.08 18.66
C VAL A 69 -2.84 7.52 17.23
N VAL A 70 -3.91 7.69 16.46
CA VAL A 70 -3.97 7.25 15.05
C VAL A 70 -2.85 7.87 14.22
N ASP A 71 -2.60 9.18 14.36
CA ASP A 71 -1.58 9.88 13.58
C ASP A 71 -0.16 9.43 13.96
N LEU A 72 0.12 9.30 15.25
CA LEU A 72 1.42 8.89 15.76
C LEU A 72 1.75 7.45 15.36
N GLU A 73 0.85 6.52 15.63
CA GLU A 73 1.08 5.10 15.42
C GLU A 73 1.11 4.75 13.94
N ALA A 74 0.16 5.24 13.13
CA ALA A 74 0.17 5.00 11.69
C ALA A 74 1.49 5.47 11.05
N LYS A 75 1.98 6.65 11.45
CA LYS A 75 3.28 7.16 10.96
C LYS A 75 4.44 6.30 11.46
N THR A 76 4.41 5.87 12.71
CA THR A 76 5.46 5.03 13.30
C THR A 76 5.56 3.69 12.58
N TYR A 77 4.44 3.00 12.39
CA TYR A 77 4.43 1.69 11.74
C TYR A 77 4.71 1.74 10.23
N LEU A 78 4.16 2.74 9.54
CA LEU A 78 4.28 2.82 8.08
C LEU A 78 5.59 3.44 7.61
N ASN A 79 6.18 4.41 8.35
CA ASN A 79 7.44 5.03 7.96
C ASN A 79 8.64 4.08 8.08
N GLN A 80 8.53 2.98 8.79
CA GLN A 80 9.55 1.92 8.81
C GLN A 80 9.72 1.26 7.44
N ASN A 81 8.71 1.33 6.56
CA ASN A 81 8.78 0.75 5.23
C ASN A 81 9.30 1.78 4.21
N LYS A 82 10.44 1.50 3.59
CA LYS A 82 11.09 2.38 2.60
C LYS A 82 10.22 2.65 1.36
N ASN A 83 9.29 1.76 1.05
CA ASN A 83 8.41 1.86 -0.12
C ASN A 83 7.13 2.65 0.16
N ILE A 84 6.79 2.90 1.43
CA ILE A 84 5.60 3.66 1.83
C ILE A 84 6.04 5.09 2.15
N LYS A 85 5.37 6.07 1.53
CA LYS A 85 5.66 7.49 1.66
C LYS A 85 4.38 8.29 1.81
N ARG A 86 4.51 9.50 2.35
CA ARG A 86 3.40 10.48 2.48
C ARG A 86 2.18 9.87 3.17
N VAL A 87 2.41 9.26 4.33
CA VAL A 87 1.33 8.77 5.19
C VAL A 87 0.48 9.95 5.66
N ARG A 88 -0.82 9.86 5.49
CA ARG A 88 -1.82 10.81 5.98
C ARG A 88 -2.90 10.03 6.67
N THR A 89 -3.31 10.51 7.80
CA THR A 89 -4.36 9.94 8.63
C THR A 89 -5.52 10.91 8.75
N LYS A 90 -6.70 10.41 8.89
CA LYS A 90 -7.90 11.18 9.16
C LYS A 90 -8.84 10.33 10.00
N VAL A 91 -9.38 10.92 11.05
CA VAL A 91 -10.43 10.31 11.88
C VAL A 91 -11.65 11.17 11.75
N ASN A 92 -12.80 10.57 11.45
CA ASN A 92 -14.08 11.24 11.35
C ASN A 92 -15.12 10.42 12.09
N TYR A 93 -16.23 11.05 12.48
CA TYR A 93 -17.44 10.31 12.81
C TYR A 93 -18.04 9.72 11.54
N SER A 94 -18.62 8.53 11.64
CA SER A 94 -19.29 7.91 10.49
C SER A 94 -20.53 8.71 10.10
N GLU A 95 -20.88 8.74 8.82
CA GLU A 95 -21.93 9.62 8.26
C GLU A 95 -23.32 9.43 8.89
N ASP A 96 -23.56 8.28 9.53
CA ASP A 96 -24.88 7.92 10.11
C ASP A 96 -24.99 8.22 11.62
N VAL A 97 -24.03 8.89 12.25
CA VAL A 97 -23.97 9.07 13.71
C VAL A 97 -23.80 10.52 14.09
N GLU A 98 -24.42 10.95 15.21
CA GLU A 98 -24.14 12.26 15.80
C GLU A 98 -22.65 12.44 16.07
N GLU A 99 -22.11 13.64 15.81
CA GLU A 99 -20.71 14.00 16.03
C GLU A 99 -20.38 14.10 17.53
N LYS A 100 -20.51 12.99 18.24
CA LYS A 100 -20.24 12.87 19.67
C LYS A 100 -19.39 11.64 19.97
N TRP A 101 -18.43 11.79 20.87
CA TRP A 101 -17.62 10.70 21.40
C TRP A 101 -18.42 9.98 22.50
N VAL A 102 -19.22 9.01 22.08
CA VAL A 102 -20.09 8.22 22.98
C VAL A 102 -19.90 6.74 22.73
N LYS A 103 -20.00 5.95 23.77
CA LYS A 103 -19.93 4.48 23.67
C LYS A 103 -20.99 3.93 22.71
N GLY A 104 -20.54 3.09 21.79
CA GLY A 104 -21.40 2.57 20.72
C GLY A 104 -21.46 3.47 19.47
N GLY A 105 -20.89 4.68 19.51
CA GLY A 105 -20.72 5.51 18.33
C GLY A 105 -19.74 4.89 17.33
N LEU A 106 -19.87 5.25 16.04
CA LEU A 106 -19.02 4.75 14.97
C LEU A 106 -18.04 5.83 14.51
N ILE A 107 -16.78 5.46 14.38
CA ILE A 107 -15.73 6.31 13.78
C ILE A 107 -15.13 5.64 12.58
N ASP A 108 -14.72 6.46 11.62
CA ASP A 108 -14.00 6.07 10.42
C ASP A 108 -12.55 6.51 10.55
N VAL A 109 -11.66 5.54 10.61
CA VAL A 109 -10.21 5.75 10.57
C VAL A 109 -9.74 5.56 9.13
N GLU A 110 -9.32 6.66 8.52
CA GLU A 110 -8.84 6.72 7.15
C GLU A 110 -7.33 6.86 7.15
N ILE A 111 -6.64 5.93 6.48
CA ILE A 111 -5.20 6.03 6.24
C ILE A 111 -4.96 6.05 4.74
N SER A 112 -4.29 7.09 4.27
CA SER A 112 -3.83 7.17 2.89
C SER A 112 -2.32 7.29 2.84
N ALA A 113 -1.70 6.51 1.95
CA ALA A 113 -0.27 6.53 1.75
C ALA A 113 0.08 6.34 0.27
N THR A 114 1.29 6.74 -0.08
CA THR A 114 1.83 6.57 -1.41
C THR A 114 2.83 5.44 -1.41
N ILE A 115 2.60 4.41 -2.23
CA ILE A 115 3.52 3.29 -2.41
C ILE A 115 4.42 3.60 -3.60
N LYS A 116 5.73 3.53 -3.40
CA LYS A 116 6.75 3.63 -4.45
C LYS A 116 7.16 2.23 -4.88
N THR A 117 6.98 1.92 -6.15
CA THR A 117 7.39 0.67 -6.80
C THR A 117 8.41 0.96 -7.89
N TYR A 118 8.88 -0.09 -8.57
CA TYR A 118 9.72 0.04 -9.77
C TYR A 118 8.87 0.35 -11.00
N GLU A 119 9.50 0.94 -12.03
CA GLU A 119 8.83 1.13 -13.33
C GLU A 119 8.34 -0.22 -13.91
N PRO A 120 7.20 -0.25 -14.58
CA PRO A 120 6.37 0.89 -15.03
C PRO A 120 5.33 1.40 -14.03
N LEU A 121 5.19 0.78 -12.85
CA LEU A 121 4.14 1.11 -11.87
C LEU A 121 4.51 2.25 -10.91
N THR A 122 5.64 2.83 -11.03
CA THR A 122 6.34 3.88 -10.27
C THR A 122 5.74 4.30 -8.92
N THR A 123 4.54 4.87 -8.89
CA THR A 123 3.96 5.45 -7.67
C THR A 123 2.44 5.35 -7.70
N ARG A 124 1.86 4.73 -6.67
CA ARG A 124 0.40 4.64 -6.51
C ARG A 124 -0.04 5.07 -5.12
N ARG A 125 -1.17 5.75 -5.04
CA ARG A 125 -1.81 6.07 -3.78
C ARG A 125 -2.74 4.93 -3.38
N VAL A 126 -2.64 4.52 -2.13
CA VAL A 126 -3.54 3.57 -1.48
C VAL A 126 -4.30 4.29 -0.39
N HIS A 127 -5.56 3.92 -0.26
CA HIS A 127 -6.50 4.47 0.69
C HIS A 127 -7.16 3.30 1.41
N SER A 128 -7.18 3.35 2.74
CA SER A 128 -7.83 2.36 3.58
C SER A 128 -8.73 3.07 4.57
N VAL A 129 -9.98 2.66 4.66
CA VAL A 129 -10.93 3.12 5.65
C VAL A 129 -11.32 1.94 6.53
N THR A 130 -11.31 2.16 7.84
CA THR A 130 -11.76 1.17 8.82
C THR A 130 -12.79 1.83 9.71
N THR A 131 -14.03 1.37 9.62
CA THR A 131 -15.12 1.79 10.51
C THR A 131 -15.12 0.92 11.75
N ILE A 132 -15.14 1.54 12.92
CA ILE A 132 -15.07 0.84 14.20
C ILE A 132 -15.94 1.53 15.25
N MET A 133 -16.41 0.76 16.23
CA MET A 133 -17.28 1.24 17.31
C MET A 133 -16.44 1.71 18.50
N ILE A 134 -16.79 2.85 19.08
CA ILE A 134 -16.16 3.41 20.29
C ILE A 134 -16.53 2.52 21.48
N GLU A 135 -15.53 2.07 22.23
CA GLU A 135 -15.71 1.18 23.40
C GLU A 135 -15.59 1.93 24.72
N ARG A 136 -14.84 3.03 24.78
CA ARG A 136 -14.57 3.80 26.00
C ARG A 136 -14.89 5.27 25.82
N THR A 137 -15.30 5.91 26.89
CA THR A 137 -15.57 7.35 27.00
C THR A 137 -15.12 7.88 28.35
N GLU A 138 -14.95 9.20 28.52
CA GLU A 138 -14.61 9.84 29.80
C GLU A 138 -15.65 9.57 30.91
N GLU A 139 -16.87 9.15 30.58
CA GLU A 139 -17.95 8.84 31.53
C GLU A 139 -17.83 7.44 32.13
N ASP A 140 -16.92 6.59 31.64
CA ASP A 140 -16.74 5.20 32.15
C ASP A 140 -15.82 5.12 33.38
N ASP A 141 -15.24 6.24 33.86
CA ASP A 141 -14.46 6.41 35.10
C ASP A 141 -15.31 7.14 36.14
#